data_49fc34abdfba65250389f91e32158f56
#
_entry.id   49fc34abdfba65250389f91e32158f56
#
_cell.length_a   1.000
_cell.length_b   1.000
_cell.length_c   1.000
_cell.angle_alpha   90.00
_cell.angle_beta   90.00
_cell.angle_gamma   90.00
#
_symmetry.space_group_name_H-M   'P 1'
#
loop_
_entity.id
_entity.type
_entity.pdbx_description
1 polymer ?
#
loop_
_entity_poly.entity_id
_entity_poly.type
_entity_poly.pdbx_seq_one_letter_code
_entity_poly.pdbx_strand_id
1 'polypeptide(L)'
;MKPNRFLSHLRTIFCALAIIGLPFAFPSAEASGPPLPASGGFFPCFTYAGPPRQVGENLIVTFNITGTVTGTFTGSFTGAELDIVHRDGSITKHGSAVLTASVTGRPGTGTLQFSFEGIANAATGHEILHNVGTQGTGGLAGVNTNLTLEGDVGAPNPGCDLSGTGTYNGQILFAP
;
A
#
# COMPACT_ATOMS: atom_id res chain seq x y z
N MET A 1 46.48 27.79 75.77
CA MET A 1 46.34 26.42 75.22
C MET A 1 46.53 26.49 73.71
N LYS A 2 47.40 25.60 73.17
CA LYS A 2 47.93 25.68 71.78
C LYS A 2 46.94 25.32 70.69
N PRO A 3 47.00 25.99 69.50
CA PRO A 3 46.24 25.58 68.33
C PRO A 3 47.05 24.56 67.50
N ASN A 4 46.43 23.49 67.10
CA ASN A 4 47.00 22.54 66.14
C ASN A 4 46.60 22.91 64.73
N ARG A 5 47.63 23.13 63.91
CA ARG A 5 47.56 23.27 62.45
C ARG A 5 47.50 21.86 61.85
N PHE A 6 46.55 21.63 60.97
CA PHE A 6 46.62 20.52 60.01
C PHE A 6 46.47 21.10 58.60
N LEU A 7 47.58 21.15 57.91
CA LEU A 7 47.60 21.30 56.45
C LEU A 7 47.23 19.98 55.81
N SER A 8 46.23 19.94 54.99
CA SER A 8 46.00 18.83 54.09
C SER A 8 46.04 19.35 52.65
N HIS A 9 46.95 18.72 51.93
CA HIS A 9 47.23 18.98 50.51
C HIS A 9 46.08 18.56 49.62
N LEU A 10 45.44 19.54 48.98
CA LEU A 10 44.46 19.28 47.91
C LEU A 10 45.23 18.99 46.61
N ARG A 11 45.39 17.72 46.27
CA ARG A 11 45.91 17.31 44.96
C ARG A 11 44.79 17.42 43.93
N THR A 12 44.89 18.40 43.06
CA THR A 12 44.03 18.60 41.92
C THR A 12 44.39 17.55 40.86
N ILE A 13 43.51 16.54 40.74
CA ILE A 13 43.59 15.54 39.66
C ILE A 13 42.83 16.15 38.46
N PHE A 14 43.54 16.62 37.46
CA PHE A 14 42.97 16.94 36.13
C PHE A 14 42.68 15.65 35.41
N CYS A 15 41.41 15.20 35.40
CA CYS A 15 40.94 14.19 34.44
C CYS A 15 40.75 14.84 33.09
N ALA A 16 41.68 14.66 32.18
CA ALA A 16 41.51 14.99 30.77
C ALA A 16 40.52 14.00 30.15
N LEU A 17 39.25 14.39 29.98
CA LEU A 17 38.27 13.66 29.20
C LEU A 17 38.63 13.81 27.72
N ALA A 18 39.30 12.84 27.13
CA ALA A 18 39.45 12.73 25.68
C ALA A 18 38.09 12.31 25.09
N ILE A 19 37.34 13.28 24.55
CA ILE A 19 36.14 13.04 23.76
C ILE A 19 36.61 12.49 22.42
N ILE A 20 36.60 11.15 22.26
CA ILE A 20 36.81 10.50 20.99
C ILE A 20 35.54 10.78 20.18
N GLY A 21 35.60 11.77 19.30
CA GLY A 21 34.57 12.06 18.32
C GLY A 21 34.48 10.92 17.31
N LEU A 22 33.62 9.96 17.55
CA LEU A 22 33.22 8.99 16.53
C LEU A 22 32.45 9.77 15.45
N PRO A 23 32.88 9.76 14.19
CA PRO A 23 32.06 10.30 13.10
C PRO A 23 30.81 9.45 13.00
N PHE A 24 29.66 9.96 13.48
CA PHE A 24 28.38 9.43 13.12
C PHE A 24 28.20 9.70 11.62
N ALA A 25 28.52 8.71 10.80
CA ALA A 25 28.08 8.68 9.41
C ALA A 25 26.55 8.51 9.45
N PHE A 26 25.81 9.61 9.37
CA PHE A 26 24.40 9.56 9.08
C PHE A 26 24.28 8.95 7.67
N PRO A 27 23.57 7.83 7.48
CA PRO A 27 23.26 7.37 6.14
C PRO A 27 22.55 8.54 5.44
N SER A 28 23.13 9.05 4.36
CA SER A 28 22.47 9.99 3.49
C SER A 28 21.19 9.28 3.02
N ALA A 29 20.03 9.80 3.38
CA ALA A 29 18.78 9.36 2.77
C ALA A 29 18.94 9.64 1.27
N GLU A 30 19.08 8.59 0.47
CA GLU A 30 19.08 8.74 -0.98
C GLU A 30 17.72 9.37 -1.34
N ALA A 31 17.76 10.50 -2.03
CA ALA A 31 16.55 11.15 -2.47
C ALA A 31 15.80 10.20 -3.41
N SER A 32 14.56 9.88 -3.10
CA SER A 32 13.69 9.16 -4.03
C SER A 32 13.65 9.91 -5.35
N GLY A 33 13.75 9.19 -6.47
CA GLY A 33 13.60 9.77 -7.80
C GLY A 33 12.20 10.41 -7.97
N PRO A 34 12.00 11.22 -9.02
CA PRO A 34 10.67 11.75 -9.31
C PRO A 34 9.68 10.61 -9.58
N PRO A 35 8.39 10.78 -9.23
CA PRO A 35 7.36 9.81 -9.58
C PRO A 35 7.32 9.55 -11.08
N LEU A 36 7.18 8.29 -11.47
CA LEU A 36 7.05 7.87 -12.86
C LEU A 36 5.60 7.52 -13.18
N PRO A 37 5.14 7.70 -14.43
CA PRO A 37 3.81 7.27 -14.83
C PRO A 37 3.68 5.75 -14.73
N ALA A 38 2.51 5.29 -14.30
CA ALA A 38 2.14 3.89 -14.25
C ALA A 38 0.77 3.70 -14.92
N SER A 39 0.66 2.70 -15.78
CA SER A 39 -0.59 2.39 -16.48
C SER A 39 -0.66 0.92 -16.89
N GLY A 40 -1.87 0.43 -17.08
CA GLY A 40 -2.10 -0.93 -17.53
C GLY A 40 -3.55 -1.37 -17.42
N GLY A 41 -3.77 -2.67 -17.54
CA GLY A 41 -5.07 -3.31 -17.38
C GLY A 41 -5.16 -4.10 -16.08
N PHE A 42 -6.38 -4.26 -15.55
CA PHE A 42 -6.69 -5.16 -14.45
C PHE A 42 -7.95 -5.98 -14.76
N PHE A 43 -7.97 -7.22 -14.26
CA PHE A 43 -9.00 -8.22 -14.58
C PHE A 43 -9.40 -8.92 -13.26
N PRO A 44 -10.33 -8.35 -12.49
CA PRO A 44 -10.77 -8.90 -11.23
C PRO A 44 -11.77 -10.03 -11.39
N CYS A 45 -11.72 -10.96 -10.46
CA CYS A 45 -12.66 -12.04 -10.21
C CYS A 45 -13.13 -11.92 -8.76
N PHE A 46 -14.43 -11.80 -8.55
CA PHE A 46 -15.05 -11.64 -7.26
C PHE A 46 -15.80 -12.93 -6.89
N THR A 47 -15.63 -13.38 -5.66
CA THR A 47 -16.43 -14.46 -5.07
C THR A 47 -17.02 -13.99 -3.75
N TYR A 48 -18.30 -14.26 -3.52
CA TYR A 48 -18.94 -13.86 -2.26
C TYR A 48 -18.20 -14.47 -1.06
N ALA A 49 -17.79 -13.63 -0.13
CA ALA A 49 -17.18 -14.06 1.14
C ALA A 49 -18.23 -14.52 2.17
N GLY A 50 -19.50 -14.23 1.90
CA GLY A 50 -20.65 -14.60 2.71
C GLY A 50 -21.94 -14.05 2.11
N PRO A 51 -23.10 -14.39 2.70
CA PRO A 51 -24.39 -13.89 2.21
C PRO A 51 -24.48 -12.36 2.41
N PRO A 52 -25.04 -11.64 1.43
CA PRO A 52 -25.32 -10.22 1.58
C PRO A 52 -26.23 -9.95 2.79
N ARG A 53 -26.01 -8.80 3.47
CA ARG A 53 -26.76 -8.42 4.67
C ARG A 53 -27.46 -7.08 4.48
N GLN A 54 -28.74 -7.02 4.80
CA GLN A 54 -29.46 -5.76 4.84
C GLN A 54 -29.13 -4.99 6.13
N VAL A 55 -28.75 -3.71 6.01
CA VAL A 55 -28.49 -2.81 7.13
C VAL A 55 -29.19 -1.47 6.84
N GLY A 56 -30.35 -1.26 7.44
CA GLY A 56 -31.21 -0.15 7.09
C GLY A 56 -31.70 -0.27 5.64
N GLU A 57 -31.48 0.77 4.85
CA GLU A 57 -31.80 0.77 3.41
C GLU A 57 -30.66 0.28 2.52
N ASN A 58 -29.48 0.00 3.11
CA ASN A 58 -28.30 -0.43 2.37
C ASN A 58 -28.17 -1.96 2.39
N LEU A 59 -27.62 -2.52 1.30
CA LEU A 59 -27.19 -3.90 1.23
C LEU A 59 -25.67 -3.96 1.35
N ILE A 60 -25.17 -4.69 2.33
CA ILE A 60 -23.74 -4.90 2.55
C ILE A 60 -23.33 -6.22 1.91
N VAL A 61 -22.35 -6.15 1.02
CA VAL A 61 -21.81 -7.32 0.30
C VAL A 61 -20.31 -7.39 0.56
N THR A 62 -19.80 -8.57 0.82
CA THR A 62 -18.35 -8.81 1.00
C THR A 62 -17.87 -9.81 -0.03
N PHE A 63 -16.73 -9.52 -0.63
CA PHE A 63 -16.09 -10.36 -1.62
C PHE A 63 -14.66 -10.75 -1.22
N ASN A 64 -14.28 -11.96 -1.58
CA ASN A 64 -12.89 -12.29 -1.84
C ASN A 64 -12.59 -11.89 -3.28
N ILE A 65 -11.50 -11.19 -3.51
CA ILE A 65 -11.09 -10.78 -4.84
C ILE A 65 -9.77 -11.45 -5.23
N THR A 66 -9.71 -11.88 -6.48
CA THR A 66 -8.49 -12.35 -7.14
C THR A 66 -8.43 -11.71 -8.51
N GLY A 67 -7.26 -11.70 -9.13
CA GLY A 67 -7.18 -11.19 -10.50
C GLY A 67 -5.76 -11.07 -11.01
N THR A 68 -5.65 -10.50 -12.20
CA THR A 68 -4.36 -10.24 -12.86
C THR A 68 -4.24 -8.79 -13.26
N VAL A 69 -2.99 -8.33 -13.37
CA VAL A 69 -2.64 -7.01 -13.90
C VAL A 69 -1.63 -7.13 -15.02
N THR A 70 -1.69 -6.20 -15.94
CA THR A 70 -0.77 -6.07 -17.09
C THR A 70 -0.29 -4.62 -17.23
N GLY A 71 0.75 -4.38 -18.00
CA GLY A 71 1.29 -3.03 -18.21
C GLY A 71 2.49 -2.74 -17.33
N THR A 72 2.48 -1.61 -16.60
CA THR A 72 3.58 -1.25 -15.68
C THR A 72 3.83 -2.34 -14.65
N PHE A 73 2.77 -2.94 -14.12
CA PHE A 73 2.82 -4.16 -13.31
C PHE A 73 2.37 -5.35 -14.14
N THR A 74 3.03 -6.50 -13.95
CA THR A 74 2.60 -7.77 -14.55
C THR A 74 2.61 -8.85 -13.48
N GLY A 75 1.42 -9.39 -13.17
CA GLY A 75 1.25 -10.36 -12.09
C GLY A 75 -0.19 -10.62 -11.70
N SER A 76 -0.39 -11.06 -10.47
CA SER A 76 -1.71 -11.39 -9.91
C SER A 76 -1.91 -10.75 -8.55
N PHE A 77 -3.16 -10.57 -8.16
CA PHE A 77 -3.53 -10.07 -6.84
C PHE A 77 -4.59 -10.92 -6.15
N THR A 78 -4.61 -10.86 -4.83
CA THR A 78 -5.63 -11.47 -3.98
C THR A 78 -5.98 -10.51 -2.86
N GLY A 79 -7.25 -10.46 -2.46
CA GLY A 79 -7.68 -9.54 -1.41
C GLY A 79 -9.13 -9.72 -1.01
N ALA A 80 -9.66 -8.66 -0.40
CA ALA A 80 -11.04 -8.60 0.03
C ALA A 80 -11.63 -7.21 -0.25
N GLU A 81 -12.93 -7.18 -0.51
CA GLU A 81 -13.70 -5.98 -0.80
C GLU A 81 -15.00 -5.98 -0.03
N LEU A 82 -15.40 -4.80 0.42
CA LEU A 82 -16.69 -4.51 1.04
C LEU A 82 -17.43 -3.51 0.15
N ASP A 83 -18.62 -3.89 -0.29
CA ASP A 83 -19.53 -3.06 -1.06
C ASP A 83 -20.72 -2.65 -0.20
N ILE A 84 -21.03 -1.37 -0.21
CA ILE A 84 -22.27 -0.82 0.37
C ILE A 84 -23.14 -0.37 -0.80
N VAL A 85 -24.14 -1.19 -1.12
CA VAL A 85 -25.11 -0.88 -2.17
C VAL A 85 -26.22 -0.02 -1.57
N HIS A 86 -26.34 1.20 -2.07
CA HIS A 86 -27.34 2.16 -1.64
C HIS A 86 -28.67 1.99 -2.40
N ARG A 87 -29.74 2.51 -1.83
CA ARG A 87 -31.09 2.42 -2.41
C ARG A 87 -31.21 3.05 -3.81
N ASP A 88 -30.39 4.06 -4.10
CA ASP A 88 -30.36 4.75 -5.40
C ASP A 88 -29.56 4.00 -6.47
N GLY A 89 -28.99 2.84 -6.13
CA GLY A 89 -28.16 2.04 -7.01
C GLY A 89 -26.70 2.46 -7.07
N SER A 90 -26.28 3.46 -6.31
CA SER A 90 -24.85 3.73 -6.12
C SER A 90 -24.22 2.68 -5.19
N ILE A 91 -22.94 2.42 -5.37
CA ILE A 91 -22.16 1.48 -4.54
C ILE A 91 -20.95 2.23 -4.02
N THR A 92 -20.76 2.20 -2.70
CA THR A 92 -19.48 2.60 -2.09
C THR A 92 -18.63 1.37 -1.88
N LYS A 93 -17.38 1.41 -2.36
CA LYS A 93 -16.44 0.28 -2.35
C LYS A 93 -15.23 0.58 -1.48
N HIS A 94 -14.82 -0.40 -0.68
CA HIS A 94 -13.60 -0.35 0.13
C HIS A 94 -12.92 -1.71 0.10
N GLY A 95 -11.62 -1.73 -0.04
CA GLY A 95 -10.94 -3.00 -0.03
C GLY A 95 -9.43 -2.91 0.16
N SER A 96 -8.83 -4.08 0.22
CA SER A 96 -7.39 -4.25 0.25
C SER A 96 -6.98 -5.52 -0.49
N ALA A 97 -5.81 -5.48 -1.09
CA ALA A 97 -5.25 -6.62 -1.81
C ALA A 97 -3.74 -6.67 -1.69
N VAL A 98 -3.18 -7.85 -1.91
CA VAL A 98 -1.75 -8.06 -2.10
C VAL A 98 -1.52 -8.40 -3.57
N LEU A 99 -0.75 -7.57 -4.23
CA LEU A 99 -0.24 -7.82 -5.57
C LEU A 99 1.07 -8.60 -5.48
N THR A 100 1.19 -9.66 -6.26
CA THR A 100 2.44 -10.37 -6.53
C THR A 100 2.79 -10.17 -7.99
N ALA A 101 3.81 -9.36 -8.26
CA ALA A 101 4.12 -8.93 -9.62
C ALA A 101 5.60 -8.58 -9.82
N SER A 102 5.96 -8.42 -11.09
CA SER A 102 7.11 -7.63 -11.51
C SER A 102 6.66 -6.21 -11.90
N VAL A 103 7.59 -5.27 -11.86
CA VAL A 103 7.37 -3.90 -12.33
C VAL A 103 8.35 -3.59 -13.45
N THR A 104 7.86 -2.90 -14.49
CA THR A 104 8.69 -2.51 -15.63
C THR A 104 9.87 -1.66 -15.18
N GLY A 105 11.05 -1.99 -15.69
CA GLY A 105 12.31 -1.29 -15.38
C GLY A 105 13.04 -1.77 -14.12
N ARG A 106 12.52 -2.79 -13.40
CA ARG A 106 13.21 -3.41 -12.25
C ARG A 106 13.23 -4.94 -12.38
N PRO A 107 14.32 -5.58 -11.99
CA PRO A 107 14.42 -7.03 -12.02
C PRO A 107 13.65 -7.69 -10.86
N GLY A 108 13.17 -8.90 -11.11
CA GLY A 108 12.54 -9.77 -10.12
C GLY A 108 11.07 -9.47 -9.86
N THR A 109 10.47 -10.35 -9.07
CA THR A 109 9.10 -10.25 -8.57
C THR A 109 9.10 -9.87 -7.11
N GLY A 110 7.99 -9.30 -6.66
CA GLY A 110 7.78 -8.94 -5.25
C GLY A 110 6.31 -8.85 -4.93
N THR A 111 6.01 -8.44 -3.72
CA THR A 111 4.64 -8.16 -3.29
C THR A 111 4.47 -6.68 -2.98
N LEU A 112 3.26 -6.16 -3.18
CA LEU A 112 2.86 -4.80 -2.83
C LEU A 112 1.46 -4.86 -2.20
N GLN A 113 1.29 -4.21 -1.05
CA GLN A 113 -0.02 -4.11 -0.43
C GLN A 113 -0.77 -2.92 -1.00
N PHE A 114 -2.02 -3.12 -1.37
CA PHE A 114 -2.94 -2.09 -1.82
C PHE A 114 -4.07 -1.89 -0.83
N SER A 115 -4.47 -0.63 -0.67
CA SER A 115 -5.80 -0.26 -0.20
C SER A 115 -6.50 0.51 -1.31
N PHE A 116 -7.80 0.33 -1.43
CA PHE A 116 -8.60 1.06 -2.40
C PHE A 116 -9.95 1.43 -1.85
N GLU A 117 -10.48 2.53 -2.37
CA GLU A 117 -11.82 3.01 -2.11
C GLU A 117 -12.39 3.66 -3.37
N GLY A 118 -13.70 3.69 -3.49
CA GLY A 118 -14.33 4.33 -4.63
C GLY A 118 -15.82 4.09 -4.71
N ILE A 119 -16.33 4.30 -5.90
CA ILE A 119 -17.76 4.22 -6.19
C ILE A 119 -18.00 3.36 -7.43
N ALA A 120 -19.16 2.72 -7.47
CA ALA A 120 -19.66 2.05 -8.66
C ALA A 120 -21.17 2.29 -8.83
N ASN A 121 -21.68 1.93 -9.99
CA ASN A 121 -23.09 1.99 -10.32
C ASN A 121 -23.63 0.56 -10.54
N ALA A 122 -24.60 0.15 -9.73
CA ALA A 122 -25.16 -1.20 -9.79
C ALA A 122 -25.86 -1.54 -11.12
N ALA A 123 -26.38 -0.54 -11.84
CA ALA A 123 -27.10 -0.75 -13.10
C ALA A 123 -26.15 -0.96 -14.29
N THR A 124 -24.97 -0.33 -14.26
CA THR A 124 -24.00 -0.39 -15.37
C THR A 124 -22.78 -1.25 -15.02
N GLY A 125 -22.52 -1.49 -13.75
CA GLY A 125 -21.27 -2.11 -13.28
C GLY A 125 -20.03 -1.22 -13.34
N HIS A 126 -20.17 0.01 -13.87
CA HIS A 126 -19.05 0.94 -14.00
C HIS A 126 -18.54 1.38 -12.63
N GLU A 127 -17.22 1.32 -12.45
CA GLU A 127 -16.55 1.68 -11.21
C GLU A 127 -15.36 2.61 -11.42
N ILE A 128 -15.13 3.47 -10.45
CA ILE A 128 -13.92 4.30 -10.33
C ILE A 128 -13.38 4.14 -8.92
N LEU A 129 -12.13 3.67 -8.81
CA LEU A 129 -11.46 3.43 -7.54
C LEU A 129 -10.18 4.24 -7.44
N HIS A 130 -9.91 4.79 -6.28
CA HIS A 130 -8.61 5.32 -5.89
C HIS A 130 -7.83 4.25 -5.14
N ASN A 131 -6.60 3.99 -5.57
CA ASN A 131 -5.77 2.88 -5.08
C ASN A 131 -4.41 3.40 -4.63
N VAL A 132 -3.99 3.02 -3.43
CA VAL A 132 -2.68 3.33 -2.86
C VAL A 132 -1.94 2.04 -2.55
N GLY A 133 -0.75 1.89 -3.13
CA GLY A 133 0.14 0.76 -2.87
C GLY A 133 1.33 1.15 -2.02
N THR A 134 1.62 0.32 -1.01
CA THR A 134 2.71 0.50 -0.05
C THR A 134 3.31 -0.84 0.37
N GLN A 135 4.37 -0.82 1.19
CA GLN A 135 4.97 -2.01 1.79
C GLN A 135 5.46 -3.04 0.75
N GLY A 136 6.10 -2.55 -0.30
CA GLY A 136 6.68 -3.40 -1.32
C GLY A 136 7.79 -4.30 -0.79
N THR A 137 7.88 -5.53 -1.29
CA THR A 137 8.93 -6.50 -0.98
C THR A 137 9.57 -7.05 -2.25
N GLY A 138 10.73 -7.70 -2.15
CA GLY A 138 11.40 -8.30 -3.30
C GLY A 138 11.67 -7.30 -4.42
N GLY A 139 11.32 -7.61 -5.66
CA GLY A 139 11.43 -6.70 -6.80
C GLY A 139 10.56 -5.44 -6.70
N LEU A 140 9.61 -5.40 -5.76
CA LEU A 140 8.77 -4.25 -5.45
C LEU A 140 9.18 -3.51 -4.16
N ALA A 141 10.34 -3.83 -3.55
CA ALA A 141 10.83 -3.14 -2.36
C ALA A 141 10.98 -1.63 -2.63
N GLY A 142 10.48 -0.80 -1.72
CA GLY A 142 10.48 0.66 -1.86
C GLY A 142 9.48 1.22 -2.87
N VAL A 143 8.65 0.37 -3.49
CA VAL A 143 7.60 0.83 -4.40
C VAL A 143 6.42 1.39 -3.60
N ASN A 144 5.98 2.58 -3.99
CA ASN A 144 4.74 3.20 -3.55
C ASN A 144 3.96 3.63 -4.79
N THR A 145 2.64 3.54 -4.74
CA THR A 145 1.78 3.90 -5.88
C THR A 145 0.61 4.78 -5.45
N ASN A 146 0.15 5.60 -6.38
CA ASN A 146 -1.11 6.32 -6.30
C ASN A 146 -1.77 6.19 -7.67
N LEU A 147 -2.82 5.37 -7.75
CA LEU A 147 -3.46 4.99 -9.00
C LEU A 147 -4.96 5.28 -8.95
N THR A 148 -5.51 5.62 -10.10
CA THR A 148 -6.94 5.55 -10.36
C THR A 148 -7.21 4.32 -11.21
N LEU A 149 -8.17 3.50 -10.80
CA LEU A 149 -8.67 2.35 -11.54
C LEU A 149 -10.06 2.70 -12.06
N GLU A 150 -10.31 2.41 -13.32
CA GLU A 150 -11.60 2.62 -13.97
C GLU A 150 -11.95 1.38 -14.79
N GLY A 151 -13.16 0.87 -14.62
CA GLY A 151 -13.55 -0.37 -15.28
C GLY A 151 -15.02 -0.70 -15.13
N ASP A 152 -15.37 -1.87 -15.62
CA ASP A 152 -16.72 -2.39 -15.56
C ASP A 152 -16.70 -3.79 -14.91
N VAL A 153 -17.54 -3.96 -13.91
CA VAL A 153 -17.84 -5.24 -13.28
C VAL A 153 -19.12 -5.79 -13.90
N GLY A 154 -19.08 -6.98 -14.39
CA GLY A 154 -20.18 -7.56 -15.18
C GLY A 154 -20.58 -8.97 -14.73
N ALA A 155 -21.01 -9.74 -15.70
CA ALA A 155 -21.58 -11.08 -15.52
C ALA A 155 -20.60 -12.06 -14.89
N PRO A 156 -21.11 -13.16 -14.28
CA PRO A 156 -20.30 -14.25 -13.79
C PRO A 156 -19.44 -14.89 -14.90
N ASN A 157 -18.25 -15.32 -14.50
CA ASN A 157 -17.37 -16.15 -15.31
C ASN A 157 -17.15 -17.48 -14.57
N PRO A 158 -16.74 -18.56 -15.24
CA PRO A 158 -16.39 -19.79 -14.55
C PRO A 158 -15.40 -19.57 -13.41
N GLY A 159 -15.83 -19.85 -12.17
CA GLY A 159 -15.06 -19.64 -10.96
C GLY A 159 -15.18 -18.26 -10.30
N CYS A 160 -15.95 -17.32 -10.88
CA CYS A 160 -16.21 -16.01 -10.33
C CYS A 160 -17.72 -15.76 -10.26
N ASP A 161 -18.20 -15.24 -9.13
CA ASP A 161 -19.60 -14.79 -9.02
C ASP A 161 -19.84 -13.51 -9.84
N LEU A 162 -18.82 -12.63 -9.90
CA LEU A 162 -18.75 -11.51 -10.82
C LEU A 162 -17.32 -11.41 -11.38
N SER A 163 -17.18 -10.84 -12.56
CA SER A 163 -15.87 -10.56 -13.16
C SER A 163 -15.84 -9.15 -13.74
N GLY A 164 -14.66 -8.61 -13.87
CA GLY A 164 -14.49 -7.25 -14.39
C GLY A 164 -13.29 -7.11 -15.31
N THR A 165 -13.24 -5.98 -15.96
CA THR A 165 -12.10 -5.52 -16.74
C THR A 165 -11.98 -4.01 -16.63
N GLY A 166 -10.76 -3.51 -16.54
CA GLY A 166 -10.54 -2.09 -16.49
C GLY A 166 -9.09 -1.71 -16.75
N THR A 167 -8.83 -0.43 -16.61
CA THR A 167 -7.49 0.15 -16.72
C THR A 167 -7.11 0.87 -15.44
N TYR A 168 -5.82 0.92 -15.18
CA TYR A 168 -5.29 1.77 -14.12
C TYR A 168 -4.33 2.79 -14.71
N ASN A 169 -4.34 3.99 -14.12
CA ASN A 169 -3.44 5.09 -14.46
C ASN A 169 -3.03 5.82 -13.20
N GLY A 170 -1.81 6.34 -13.16
CA GLY A 170 -1.32 7.12 -12.03
C GLY A 170 0.19 7.19 -11.96
N GLN A 171 0.71 7.11 -10.75
CA GLN A 171 2.13 7.29 -10.47
C GLN A 171 2.69 6.16 -9.62
N ILE A 172 3.95 5.84 -9.90
CA ILE A 172 4.79 4.96 -9.10
C ILE A 172 6.00 5.74 -8.61
N LEU A 173 6.31 5.60 -7.33
CA LEU A 173 7.50 6.15 -6.69
C LEU A 173 8.37 4.99 -6.23
N PHE A 174 9.66 5.08 -6.53
CA PHE A 174 10.67 4.16 -6.00
C PHE A 174 11.41 4.86 -4.86
N ALA A 175 11.09 4.50 -3.63
CA ALA A 175 11.87 4.90 -2.47
C ALA A 175 13.18 4.09 -2.41
N PRO A 176 14.26 4.67 -1.89
CA PRO A 176 15.54 3.98 -1.73
C PRO A 176 15.47 2.83 -0.75
#